data_582ebee90d429347cb4ac8b16f8307c7
#
_entry.id   582ebee90d429347cb4ac8b16f8307c7
#
_cell.length_a   1.000
_cell.length_b   1.000
_cell.length_c   1.000
_cell.angle_alpha   90.00
_cell.angle_beta   90.00
_cell.angle_gamma   90.00
#
_symmetry.space_group_name_H-M   'P 1'
#
loop_
_entity.id
_entity.type
_entity.pdbx_description
1 polymer ?
#
loop_
_entity_poly.entity_id
_entity_poly.type
_entity_poly.pdbx_seq_one_letter_code
_entity_poly.pdbx_strand_id
1 'polypeptide(L)'
;LVMKVMDKMFALIDLEGANSISLKCDPERAIELREHYAGIEGAYHINKKYWNGVYFDRDVDDKLIKELVDHSYEEVIKKFTKKLRAEYDALP
;
A
#
# COMPACT_ATOMS: atom_id res chain seq x y z
N LEU A 1 -13.21 -0.74 -0.11
CA LEU A 1 -12.93 0.62 -0.58
C LEU A 1 -11.57 0.67 -1.26
N VAL A 2 -11.53 1.09 -2.50
CA VAL A 2 -10.30 1.17 -3.30
C VAL A 2 -9.91 2.63 -3.49
N MET A 3 -8.65 2.95 -3.21
CA MET A 3 -8.10 4.29 -3.44
C MET A 3 -7.12 4.25 -4.61
N LYS A 4 -7.26 5.18 -5.53
CA LYS A 4 -6.49 5.21 -6.78
C LYS A 4 -5.84 6.57 -7.04
N VAL A 5 -4.74 6.55 -7.77
CA VAL A 5 -4.12 7.74 -8.36
C VAL A 5 -3.93 7.45 -9.84
N MET A 6 -4.45 8.32 -10.71
CA MET A 6 -4.42 8.12 -12.17
C MET A 6 -4.90 6.72 -12.58
N ASP A 7 -6.01 6.28 -12.00
CA ASP A 7 -6.62 4.95 -12.19
C ASP A 7 -5.76 3.76 -11.71
N LYS A 8 -4.67 4.00 -11.02
CA LYS A 8 -3.83 2.95 -10.43
C LYS A 8 -4.14 2.84 -8.94
N MET A 9 -4.47 1.63 -8.50
CA MET A 9 -4.76 1.35 -7.09
C MET A 9 -3.50 1.49 -6.24
N PHE A 10 -3.58 2.19 -5.11
CA PHE A 10 -2.51 2.23 -4.11
C PHE A 10 -2.97 1.80 -2.72
N ALA A 11 -4.27 1.67 -2.49
CA ALA A 11 -4.78 1.17 -1.22
C ALA A 11 -6.12 0.47 -1.41
N LEU A 12 -6.31 -0.62 -0.68
CA LEU A 12 -7.57 -1.36 -0.63
C LEU A 12 -7.93 -1.55 0.85
N ILE A 13 -9.01 -0.92 1.28
CA ILE A 13 -9.45 -0.93 2.68
C ILE A 13 -10.59 -1.92 2.84
N ASP A 14 -10.43 -2.88 3.77
CA ASP A 14 -11.43 -3.86 4.14
C ASP A 14 -11.85 -3.62 5.60
N LEU A 15 -13.04 -3.05 5.78
CA LEU A 15 -13.57 -2.76 7.11
C LEU A 15 -14.61 -3.79 7.59
N GLU A 16 -15.12 -4.63 6.70
CA GLU A 16 -16.16 -5.61 7.04
C GLU A 16 -15.59 -6.98 7.37
N GLY A 17 -14.51 -7.38 6.70
CA GLY A 17 -13.91 -8.70 6.91
C GLY A 17 -12.69 -8.63 7.82
N ALA A 18 -11.52 -8.49 7.21
CA ALA A 18 -10.26 -8.55 7.94
C ALA A 18 -9.92 -7.29 8.74
N ASN A 19 -10.66 -6.20 8.56
CA ASN A 19 -10.37 -4.90 9.18
C ASN A 19 -8.92 -4.49 8.93
N SER A 20 -8.58 -4.36 7.66
CA SER A 20 -7.20 -4.16 7.20
C SER A 20 -7.13 -3.22 6.02
N ILE A 21 -5.91 -2.76 5.74
CA ILE A 21 -5.60 -2.00 4.53
C ILE A 21 -4.49 -2.73 3.78
N SER A 22 -4.69 -2.99 2.48
CA SER A 22 -3.66 -3.56 1.61
C SER A 22 -2.93 -2.43 0.92
N LEU A 23 -1.61 -2.43 1.03
CA LEU A 23 -0.73 -1.36 0.55
C LEU A 23 0.42 -1.94 -0.26
N LYS A 24 0.77 -1.25 -1.34
CA LYS A 24 1.93 -1.62 -2.14
C LYS A 24 3.21 -1.25 -1.40
N CYS A 25 4.23 -2.08 -1.54
CA CYS A 25 5.47 -1.90 -0.80
C CYS A 25 6.66 -2.39 -1.62
N ASP A 26 7.80 -1.76 -1.44
CA ASP A 26 9.06 -2.30 -1.92
C ASP A 26 9.21 -3.74 -1.42
N PRO A 27 9.58 -4.71 -2.28
CA PRO A 27 9.59 -6.13 -1.88
C PRO A 27 10.47 -6.47 -0.68
N GLU A 28 11.64 -5.86 -0.57
CA GLU A 28 12.53 -6.12 0.57
C GLU A 28 11.96 -5.55 1.85
N ARG A 29 11.44 -4.33 1.79
CA ARG A 29 10.78 -3.69 2.93
C ARG A 29 9.53 -4.46 3.35
N ALA A 30 8.78 -4.99 2.38
CA ALA A 30 7.59 -5.79 2.65
C ALA A 30 7.91 -7.02 3.51
N ILE A 31 8.99 -7.72 3.19
CA ILE A 31 9.44 -8.88 3.97
C ILE A 31 9.85 -8.46 5.38
N GLU A 32 10.64 -7.41 5.52
CA GLU A 32 11.09 -6.91 6.83
C GLU A 32 9.91 -6.51 7.72
N LEU A 33 8.92 -5.83 7.15
CA LEU A 33 7.73 -5.43 7.90
C LEU A 33 6.93 -6.64 8.38
N ARG A 34 6.78 -7.66 7.54
CA ARG A 34 6.06 -8.89 7.92
C ARG A 34 6.79 -9.65 9.02
N GLU A 35 8.11 -9.61 9.03
CA GLU A 35 8.91 -10.26 10.07
C GLU A 35 8.85 -9.49 11.39
N HIS A 36 8.76 -8.17 11.33
CA HIS A 36 8.82 -7.31 12.50
C HIS A 36 7.46 -7.09 13.17
N TYR A 37 6.38 -7.06 12.41
CA TYR A 37 5.03 -6.79 12.94
C TYR A 37 4.08 -7.94 12.72
N ALA A 38 3.47 -8.42 13.81
CA ALA A 38 2.44 -9.47 13.71
C ALA A 38 1.20 -8.99 12.94
N GLY A 39 0.92 -7.68 12.96
CA GLY A 39 -0.20 -7.07 12.25
C GLY A 39 0.04 -6.81 10.77
N ILE A 40 1.18 -7.24 10.21
CA ILE A 40 1.47 -7.09 8.79
C ILE A 40 1.76 -8.46 8.19
N GLU A 41 1.08 -8.79 7.10
CA GLU A 41 1.30 -10.04 6.36
C GLU A 41 1.13 -9.80 4.86
N GLY A 42 1.45 -10.81 4.04
CA GLY A 42 1.23 -10.71 2.60
C GLY A 42 -0.25 -10.52 2.30
N ALA A 43 -0.58 -9.60 1.39
CA ALA A 43 -1.96 -9.29 1.04
C ALA A 43 -2.66 -10.51 0.45
N TYR A 44 -3.90 -10.77 0.89
CA TYR A 44 -4.58 -12.03 0.63
C TYR A 44 -4.96 -12.25 -0.84
N HIS A 45 -5.52 -11.25 -1.50
CA HIS A 45 -6.03 -11.40 -2.87
C HIS A 45 -5.18 -10.70 -3.93
N ILE A 46 -3.99 -10.23 -3.57
CA ILE A 46 -3.12 -9.48 -4.46
C ILE A 46 -1.71 -10.09 -4.41
N ASN A 47 -0.84 -9.70 -5.32
CA ASN A 47 0.53 -10.20 -5.36
C ASN A 47 1.28 -9.89 -4.06
N LYS A 48 1.56 -10.93 -3.28
CA LYS A 48 2.22 -10.82 -1.96
C LYS A 48 3.65 -10.31 -2.01
N LYS A 49 4.30 -10.36 -3.17
CA LYS A 49 5.65 -9.82 -3.33
C LYS A 49 5.67 -8.30 -3.21
N TYR A 50 4.61 -7.65 -3.70
CA TYR A 50 4.52 -6.19 -3.78
C TYR A 50 3.45 -5.58 -2.89
N TRP A 51 2.62 -6.39 -2.23
CA TRP A 51 1.49 -5.92 -1.44
C TRP A 51 1.47 -6.56 -0.06
N ASN A 52 1.36 -5.72 0.97
CA ASN A 52 1.15 -6.15 2.35
C ASN A 52 -0.26 -5.80 2.80
N GLY A 53 -0.84 -6.68 3.62
CA GLY A 53 -2.03 -6.37 4.39
C GLY A 53 -1.62 -5.89 5.78
N VAL A 54 -2.11 -4.73 6.17
CA VAL A 54 -1.85 -4.14 7.49
C VAL A 54 -3.16 -4.14 8.27
N TYR A 55 -3.19 -4.87 9.38
CA TYR A 55 -4.39 -4.98 10.21
C TYR A 55 -4.48 -3.81 11.19
N PHE A 56 -5.68 -3.22 11.27
CA PHE A 56 -5.95 -2.17 12.24
C PHE A 56 -6.02 -2.74 13.65
N ASP A 57 -5.80 -1.91 14.65
CA ASP A 57 -5.90 -2.29 16.07
C ASP A 57 -4.97 -3.42 16.51
N ARG A 58 -3.83 -3.53 15.86
CA ARG A 58 -2.78 -4.47 16.24
C ARG A 58 -1.50 -3.73 16.62
N ASP A 59 -0.33 -4.33 16.37
CA ASP A 59 0.97 -3.77 16.77
C ASP A 59 1.53 -2.71 15.80
N VAL A 60 0.74 -2.29 14.82
CA VAL A 60 1.12 -1.23 13.88
C VAL A 60 0.39 0.05 14.27
N ASP A 61 1.10 1.07 14.70
CA ASP A 61 0.48 2.31 15.13
C ASP A 61 0.04 3.18 13.93
N ASP A 62 -0.78 4.19 14.20
CA ASP A 62 -1.33 5.06 13.17
C ASP A 62 -0.26 5.82 12.40
N LYS A 63 0.81 6.20 13.07
CA LYS A 63 1.92 6.90 12.43
C LYS A 63 2.59 6.04 11.37
N LEU A 64 2.85 4.77 11.70
CA LEU A 64 3.44 3.83 10.75
C LEU A 64 2.48 3.53 9.61
N ILE A 65 1.19 3.34 9.89
CA ILE A 65 0.18 3.12 8.86
C ILE A 65 0.20 4.29 7.86
N LYS A 66 0.24 5.52 8.35
CA LYS A 66 0.30 6.71 7.49
C LYS A 66 1.56 6.72 6.63
N GLU A 67 2.71 6.40 7.20
CA GLU A 67 3.97 6.28 6.46
C GLU A 67 3.88 5.22 5.36
N LEU A 68 3.24 4.09 5.65
CA LEU A 68 3.07 3.00 4.69
C LEU A 68 2.08 3.36 3.58
N VAL A 69 1.06 4.16 3.88
CA VAL A 69 0.15 4.69 2.85
C VAL A 69 0.93 5.61 1.91
N ASP A 70 1.73 6.53 2.46
CA ASP A 70 2.55 7.43 1.67
C ASP A 70 3.56 6.67 0.81
N HIS A 71 4.19 5.65 1.37
CA HIS A 71 5.13 4.78 0.65
C HIS A 71 4.43 4.06 -0.51
N SER A 72 3.23 3.52 -0.27
CA SER A 72 2.44 2.85 -1.30
C SER A 72 2.13 3.78 -2.47
N TYR A 73 1.71 4.99 -2.16
CA TYR A 73 1.43 6.01 -3.17
C TYR A 73 2.68 6.29 -4.02
N GLU A 74 3.82 6.48 -3.38
CA GLU A 74 5.09 6.71 -4.07
C GLU A 74 5.51 5.54 -4.96
N GLU A 75 5.32 4.30 -4.48
CA GLU A 75 5.63 3.10 -5.25
C GLU A 75 4.77 2.98 -6.51
N VAL A 76 3.51 3.38 -6.43
CA VAL A 76 2.63 3.37 -7.60
C VAL A 76 3.05 4.44 -8.62
N ILE A 77 3.33 5.65 -8.18
CA ILE A 77 3.78 6.74 -9.04
C ILE A 77 5.10 6.40 -9.74
N LYS A 78 6.02 5.79 -9.02
CA LYS A 78 7.33 5.36 -9.52
C LYS A 78 7.22 4.43 -10.72
N LYS A 79 6.13 3.66 -10.82
CA LYS A 79 5.87 2.72 -11.91
C LYS A 79 5.12 3.35 -13.09
N PHE A 80 4.79 4.62 -13.05
CA PHE A 80 4.11 5.29 -14.14
C PHE A 80 4.98 5.30 -15.40
N THR A 81 4.33 5.13 -16.58
CA THR A 81 4.98 5.38 -17.86
C THR A 81 5.36 6.85 -17.96
N LYS A 82 6.24 7.20 -18.89
CA LYS A 82 6.60 8.62 -19.12
C LYS A 82 5.38 9.46 -19.45
N LYS A 83 4.47 8.93 -20.26
CA LYS A 83 3.23 9.61 -20.63
C LYS A 83 2.34 9.85 -19.42
N LEU A 84 2.09 8.81 -18.62
CA LEU A 84 1.24 8.92 -17.44
C LEU A 84 1.85 9.84 -16.39
N ARG A 85 3.16 9.80 -16.21
CA ARG A 85 3.87 10.70 -15.29
C ARG A 85 3.74 12.16 -15.72
N ALA A 86 3.84 12.43 -17.03
CA ALA A 86 3.66 13.78 -17.55
C ALA A 86 2.23 14.29 -17.30
N GLU A 87 1.24 13.43 -17.49
CA GLU A 87 -0.17 13.78 -17.20
C GLU A 87 -0.36 14.07 -15.71
N TYR A 88 0.24 13.25 -14.84
CA TYR A 88 0.18 13.43 -13.39
C TYR A 88 0.82 14.76 -12.98
N ASP A 89 2.03 15.05 -13.49
CA ASP A 89 2.76 16.27 -13.16
C ASP A 89 2.07 17.54 -13.66
N ALA A 90 1.20 17.41 -14.66
CA ALA A 90 0.42 18.52 -15.22
C ALA A 90 -0.84 18.85 -14.43
N LEU A 91 -1.22 18.03 -13.45
CA LEU A 91 -2.39 18.29 -12.62
C LEU A 91 -2.15 19.50 -11.72
N PRO A 92 -3.21 20.31 -11.46
CA PRO A 92 -3.11 21.48 -10.59
C PRO A 92 -2.80 21.11 -9.14
#